data_1db02d7d0720d10218f0cbe59d6dd302
#
_entry.id   1db02d7d0720d10218f0cbe59d6dd302
#
_cell.length_a   1.000
_cell.length_b   1.000
_cell.length_c   1.000
_cell.angle_alpha   90.00
_cell.angle_beta   90.00
_cell.angle_gamma   90.00
#
_symmetry.space_group_name_H-M   'P 1'
#
loop_
_entity.id
_entity.type
_entity.pdbx_description
1 polymer ?
#
loop_
_entity_poly.entity_id
_entity_poly.type
_entity_poly.pdbx_seq_one_letter_code
_entity_poly.pdbx_strand_id
1 'polypeptide(L)'
;EEYLELNRGVNNVTNIDLENVINQIDFNSKDIQVYAPNLGIDSLRKSIAKEYFPSYCDFPNFENRISISPGGMPALDLVIQTLNVENIYFPKFYWGSYSKMATIRNKPFSFYDNLMDFDLSNLNDSSCIFICDPSNPTGVKLDDTDLLKLISDINKTGAIIIFDCPYRKLFYDDDFFNKISCYENVIITESFSKWIGLSGLRLGFIYSLNKELNDELNIRLLYEFNAVSTVSQMIVDKVIST
;
A
#
# COMPACT_ATOMS: atom_id res chain seq x y z
N GLU A 1 12.15 -27.98 -23.55
CA GLU A 1 10.82 -27.41 -23.22
C GLU A 1 11.06 -26.19 -22.34
N GLU A 2 10.69 -25.00 -22.83
CA GLU A 2 10.69 -23.78 -22.00
C GLU A 2 9.45 -23.83 -21.10
N TYR A 3 9.65 -23.84 -19.80
CA TYR A 3 8.58 -23.73 -18.82
C TYR A 3 8.38 -22.27 -18.42
N LEU A 4 7.16 -21.78 -18.49
CA LEU A 4 6.77 -20.50 -17.92
C LEU A 4 6.59 -20.68 -16.40
N GLU A 5 7.47 -20.05 -15.61
CA GLU A 5 7.33 -20.00 -14.15
C GLU A 5 6.29 -18.95 -13.77
N LEU A 6 5.05 -19.38 -13.47
CA LEU A 6 3.95 -18.54 -13.04
C LEU A 6 3.76 -18.48 -11.52
N ASN A 7 4.70 -19.06 -10.75
CA ASN A 7 4.62 -19.15 -9.30
C ASN A 7 5.17 -17.93 -8.55
N ARG A 8 5.82 -17.00 -9.26
CA ARG A 8 6.35 -15.76 -8.69
C ARG A 8 5.76 -14.56 -9.41
N GLY A 9 5.14 -13.65 -8.64
CA GLY A 9 4.61 -12.40 -9.16
C GLY A 9 5.71 -11.38 -9.45
N VAL A 10 6.62 -11.69 -10.38
CA VAL A 10 7.66 -10.77 -10.85
C VAL A 10 7.19 -10.16 -12.16
N ASN A 11 7.21 -8.83 -12.24
CA ASN A 11 6.93 -8.13 -13.48
C ASN A 11 8.20 -8.09 -14.35
N ASN A 12 8.18 -8.85 -15.43
CA ASN A 12 9.24 -8.89 -16.43
C ASN A 12 8.85 -8.15 -17.73
N VAL A 13 7.70 -7.49 -17.75
CA VAL A 13 7.13 -6.84 -18.94
C VAL A 13 7.44 -5.34 -18.96
N THR A 14 7.37 -4.69 -17.80
CA THR A 14 7.67 -3.26 -17.69
C THR A 14 9.17 -3.08 -17.87
N ASN A 15 9.54 -2.34 -18.90
CA ASN A 15 10.93 -2.01 -19.20
C ASN A 15 11.19 -0.56 -18.78
N ILE A 16 11.96 -0.36 -17.73
CA ILE A 16 12.40 0.94 -17.26
C ILE A 16 13.88 1.10 -17.65
N ASP A 17 14.21 2.20 -18.27
CA ASP A 17 15.59 2.59 -18.52
C ASP A 17 16.24 3.04 -17.20
N LEU A 18 16.63 2.05 -16.38
CA LEU A 18 17.25 2.31 -15.09
C LEU A 18 18.60 3.02 -15.20
N GLU A 19 19.35 2.83 -16.30
CA GLU A 19 20.61 3.53 -16.53
C GLU A 19 20.37 5.03 -16.64
N ASN A 20 19.39 5.44 -17.43
CA ASN A 20 19.01 6.84 -17.54
C ASN A 20 18.49 7.41 -16.21
N VAL A 21 17.70 6.66 -15.47
CA VAL A 21 17.21 7.07 -14.14
C VAL A 21 18.36 7.26 -13.15
N ILE A 22 19.28 6.30 -13.08
CA ILE A 22 20.44 6.33 -12.17
C ILE A 22 21.38 7.49 -12.50
N ASN A 23 21.60 7.77 -13.76
CA ASN A 23 22.43 8.89 -14.22
C ASN A 23 21.89 10.28 -13.82
N GLN A 24 20.61 10.37 -13.43
CA GLN A 24 20.00 11.61 -12.91
C GLN A 24 20.16 11.77 -11.39
N ILE A 25 20.75 10.79 -10.71
CA ILE A 25 20.94 10.80 -9.25
C ILE A 25 22.38 11.25 -8.94
N ASP A 26 22.51 12.31 -8.16
CA ASP A 26 23.81 12.71 -7.65
C ASP A 26 24.21 11.85 -6.44
N PHE A 27 25.00 10.80 -6.67
CA PHE A 27 25.51 9.91 -5.63
C PHE A 27 26.57 10.57 -4.71
N ASN A 28 27.03 11.79 -5.03
CA ASN A 28 27.88 12.59 -4.13
C ASN A 28 27.06 13.49 -3.20
N SER A 29 25.73 13.53 -3.35
CA SER A 29 24.85 14.29 -2.47
C SER A 29 25.01 13.84 -1.02
N LYS A 30 25.00 14.81 -0.11
CA LYS A 30 24.94 14.52 1.34
C LYS A 30 23.68 13.78 1.76
N ASP A 31 22.62 13.86 0.97
CA ASP A 31 21.35 13.19 1.27
C ASP A 31 21.49 11.66 1.32
N ILE A 32 22.47 11.09 0.58
CA ILE A 32 22.76 9.65 0.61
C ILE A 32 23.53 9.25 1.87
N GLN A 33 24.25 10.20 2.48
CA GLN A 33 25.12 9.93 3.64
C GLN A 33 24.38 10.08 4.98
N VAL A 34 23.17 10.60 4.97
CA VAL A 34 22.35 10.81 6.16
C VAL A 34 21.12 9.89 6.14
N TYR A 35 20.54 9.67 7.31
CA TYR A 35 19.26 8.94 7.38
C TYR A 35 18.16 9.77 6.73
N ALA A 36 17.35 9.13 5.90
CA ALA A 36 16.14 9.73 5.37
C ALA A 36 15.16 10.05 6.53
N PRO A 37 14.21 10.98 6.31
CA PRO A 37 13.09 11.15 7.23
C PRO A 37 12.33 9.83 7.44
N ASN A 38 11.80 9.58 8.64
CA ASN A 38 11.14 8.30 8.99
C ASN A 38 9.99 7.96 8.03
N LEU A 39 9.18 8.95 7.66
CA LEU A 39 8.08 8.78 6.70
C LEU A 39 8.55 8.67 5.24
N GLY A 40 9.83 8.83 4.97
CA GLY A 40 10.41 8.87 3.63
C GLY A 40 10.71 10.28 3.14
N ILE A 41 11.47 10.39 2.04
CA ILE A 41 11.86 11.68 1.45
C ILE A 41 10.65 12.43 0.90
N ASP A 42 10.61 13.75 1.11
CA ASP A 42 9.47 14.58 0.76
C ASP A 42 9.17 14.59 -0.74
N SER A 43 10.20 14.58 -1.59
CA SER A 43 10.02 14.54 -3.03
C SER A 43 9.27 13.29 -3.48
N LEU A 44 9.65 12.10 -2.99
CA LEU A 44 8.95 10.86 -3.31
C LEU A 44 7.49 10.88 -2.82
N ARG A 45 7.25 11.33 -1.59
CA ARG A 45 5.88 11.41 -1.04
C ARG A 45 4.99 12.35 -1.88
N LYS A 46 5.55 13.47 -2.35
CA LYS A 46 4.86 14.39 -3.27
C LYS A 46 4.63 13.77 -4.66
N SER A 47 5.60 13.03 -5.19
CA SER A 47 5.43 12.31 -6.45
C SER A 47 4.35 11.22 -6.34
N ILE A 48 4.30 10.48 -5.21
CA ILE A 48 3.23 9.53 -4.92
C ILE A 48 1.88 10.25 -4.81
N ALA A 49 1.83 11.38 -4.10
CA ALA A 49 0.60 12.16 -3.98
C ALA A 49 0.05 12.57 -5.34
N LYS A 50 0.92 13.04 -6.24
CA LYS A 50 0.55 13.45 -7.60
C LYS A 50 0.10 12.26 -8.45
N GLU A 51 0.78 11.12 -8.35
CA GLU A 51 0.52 9.94 -9.17
C GLU A 51 -0.74 9.16 -8.75
N TYR A 52 -1.00 9.06 -7.44
CA TYR A 52 -2.09 8.26 -6.90
C TYR A 52 -3.31 9.08 -6.46
N PHE A 53 -3.10 10.36 -6.12
CA PHE A 53 -4.12 11.24 -5.53
C PHE A 53 -4.15 12.62 -6.19
N PRO A 54 -4.24 12.69 -7.53
CA PRO A 54 -4.09 13.96 -8.27
C PRO A 54 -5.12 15.02 -7.87
N SER A 55 -6.31 14.64 -7.39
CA SER A 55 -7.32 15.59 -6.92
C SER A 55 -7.00 16.24 -5.57
N TYR A 56 -6.05 15.70 -4.82
CA TYR A 56 -5.74 16.13 -3.46
C TYR A 56 -4.28 16.56 -3.29
N CYS A 57 -3.40 16.25 -4.24
CA CYS A 57 -1.96 16.47 -4.11
C CYS A 57 -1.56 17.93 -3.85
N ASP A 58 -2.38 18.89 -4.26
CA ASP A 58 -2.16 20.33 -4.04
C ASP A 58 -2.66 20.82 -2.66
N PHE A 59 -3.32 19.97 -1.89
CA PHE A 59 -3.73 20.36 -0.53
C PHE A 59 -2.50 20.48 0.38
N PRO A 60 -2.43 21.50 1.24
CA PRO A 60 -1.30 21.71 2.12
C PRO A 60 -0.96 20.48 2.96
N ASN A 61 0.29 20.05 2.89
CA ASN A 61 0.83 18.92 3.64
C ASN A 61 0.12 17.57 3.34
N PHE A 62 -0.46 17.41 2.14
CA PHE A 62 -1.12 16.16 1.77
C PHE A 62 -0.15 14.97 1.84
N GLU A 63 1.11 15.17 1.45
CA GLU A 63 2.17 14.18 1.48
C GLU A 63 2.43 13.59 2.89
N ASN A 64 2.03 14.29 3.97
CA ASN A 64 2.17 13.79 5.34
C ASN A 64 1.21 12.63 5.67
N ARG A 65 0.28 12.32 4.78
CA ARG A 65 -0.61 11.16 4.83
C ARG A 65 0.01 9.90 4.22
N ILE A 66 1.22 10.03 3.67
CA ILE A 66 1.94 8.96 2.98
C ILE A 66 3.18 8.59 3.79
N SER A 67 3.31 7.32 4.12
CA SER A 67 4.46 6.74 4.82
C SER A 67 5.15 5.73 3.92
N ILE A 68 6.44 5.91 3.68
CA ILE A 68 7.24 4.99 2.86
C ILE A 68 7.64 3.78 3.69
N SER A 69 7.48 2.59 3.12
CA SER A 69 7.82 1.31 3.74
C SER A 69 8.87 0.54 2.94
N PRO A 70 9.62 -0.38 3.56
CA PRO A 70 10.59 -1.21 2.84
C PRO A 70 9.92 -2.35 2.06
N GLY A 71 8.87 -2.03 1.30
CA GLY A 71 8.06 -2.90 0.45
C GLY A 71 6.64 -3.10 0.95
N GLY A 72 5.78 -3.72 0.13
CA GLY A 72 4.37 -3.94 0.46
C GLY A 72 4.14 -4.87 1.64
N MET A 73 4.94 -5.94 1.80
CA MET A 73 4.81 -6.85 2.95
C MET A 73 5.07 -6.13 4.29
N PRO A 74 6.16 -5.38 4.47
CA PRO A 74 6.35 -4.56 5.66
C PRO A 74 5.28 -3.47 5.85
N ALA A 75 4.73 -2.90 4.75
CA ALA A 75 3.62 -1.96 4.85
C ALA A 75 2.41 -2.59 5.55
N LEU A 76 2.00 -3.77 5.08
CA LEU A 76 0.88 -4.52 5.65
C LEU A 76 1.15 -4.94 7.10
N ASP A 77 2.36 -5.43 7.39
CA ASP A 77 2.73 -5.86 8.74
C ASP A 77 2.71 -4.68 9.73
N LEU A 78 3.26 -3.52 9.34
CA LEU A 78 3.20 -2.29 10.13
C LEU A 78 1.76 -1.88 10.42
N VAL A 79 0.89 -1.89 9.41
CA VAL A 79 -0.53 -1.57 9.60
C VAL A 79 -1.19 -2.56 10.55
N ILE A 80 -1.01 -3.88 10.36
CA ILE A 80 -1.56 -4.91 11.24
C ILE A 80 -1.11 -4.73 12.69
N GLN A 81 0.14 -4.33 12.91
CA GLN A 81 0.67 -4.06 14.25
C GLN A 81 -0.05 -2.89 14.95
N THR A 82 -0.36 -1.83 14.19
CA THR A 82 -1.00 -0.63 14.74
C THR A 82 -2.47 -0.82 15.06
N LEU A 83 -3.14 -1.80 14.43
CA LEU A 83 -4.57 -2.03 14.64
C LEU A 83 -4.88 -2.45 16.06
N ASN A 84 -5.83 -1.77 16.67
CA ASN A 84 -6.48 -2.19 17.91
C ASN A 84 -7.89 -2.67 17.60
N VAL A 85 -8.00 -3.88 17.06
CA VAL A 85 -9.26 -4.47 16.62
C VAL A 85 -9.46 -5.86 17.22
N GLU A 86 -10.71 -6.24 17.40
CA GLU A 86 -11.10 -7.55 17.94
C GLU A 86 -11.02 -8.66 16.89
N ASN A 87 -11.22 -8.32 15.62
CA ASN A 87 -11.15 -9.28 14.51
C ASN A 87 -10.73 -8.63 13.19
N ILE A 88 -9.94 -9.38 12.41
CA ILE A 88 -9.54 -9.02 11.05
C ILE A 88 -10.21 -10.00 10.08
N TYR A 89 -10.96 -9.49 9.10
CA TYR A 89 -11.59 -10.32 8.07
C TYR A 89 -10.72 -10.37 6.82
N PHE A 90 -10.24 -11.56 6.46
CA PHE A 90 -9.50 -11.82 5.22
C PHE A 90 -10.39 -12.52 4.19
N PRO A 91 -10.15 -12.33 2.88
CA PRO A 91 -10.81 -13.19 1.88
C PRO A 91 -10.35 -14.64 2.06
N LYS A 92 -11.22 -15.61 1.79
CA LYS A 92 -10.90 -17.04 1.89
C LYS A 92 -9.80 -17.47 0.92
N PHE A 93 -9.81 -16.90 -0.28
CA PHE A 93 -8.74 -17.01 -1.24
C PHE A 93 -7.89 -15.75 -1.17
N TYR A 94 -6.74 -15.84 -0.55
CA TYR A 94 -5.90 -14.69 -0.21
C TYR A 94 -4.41 -14.99 -0.41
N TRP A 95 -3.62 -13.95 -0.45
CA TRP A 95 -2.18 -14.10 -0.36
C TRP A 95 -1.77 -14.60 1.03
N GLY A 96 -1.19 -15.82 1.10
CA GLY A 96 -0.96 -16.55 2.35
C GLY A 96 -0.16 -15.81 3.42
N SER A 97 0.43 -14.66 3.10
CA SER A 97 1.14 -13.83 4.08
C SER A 97 0.20 -13.09 5.04
N TYR A 98 -1.05 -12.78 4.68
CA TYR A 98 -1.95 -12.03 5.55
C TYR A 98 -2.18 -12.74 6.89
N SER A 99 -2.63 -13.98 6.86
CA SER A 99 -2.86 -14.76 8.10
C SER A 99 -1.58 -15.05 8.85
N LYS A 100 -0.44 -15.18 8.15
CA LYS A 100 0.87 -15.34 8.80
C LYS A 100 1.26 -14.11 9.60
N MET A 101 1.14 -12.92 9.02
CA MET A 101 1.40 -11.66 9.73
C MET A 101 0.47 -11.49 10.92
N ALA A 102 -0.85 -11.71 10.76
CA ALA A 102 -1.81 -11.63 11.85
C ALA A 102 -1.46 -12.60 12.98
N THR A 103 -1.07 -13.85 12.65
CA THR A 103 -0.64 -14.85 13.64
C THR A 103 0.61 -14.40 14.40
N ILE A 104 1.64 -13.90 13.68
CA ILE A 104 2.89 -13.41 14.31
C ILE A 104 2.60 -12.24 15.26
N ARG A 105 1.61 -11.40 14.92
CA ARG A 105 1.22 -10.23 15.71
C ARG A 105 0.13 -10.52 16.75
N ASN A 106 -0.26 -11.80 16.91
CA ASN A 106 -1.31 -12.24 17.85
C ASN A 106 -2.65 -11.50 17.61
N LYS A 107 -2.99 -11.22 16.36
CA LYS A 107 -4.25 -10.59 15.98
C LYS A 107 -5.28 -11.66 15.60
N PRO A 108 -6.47 -11.64 16.21
CA PRO A 108 -7.57 -12.53 15.82
C PRO A 108 -8.01 -12.24 14.39
N PHE A 109 -8.35 -13.29 13.65
CA PHE A 109 -8.85 -13.13 12.29
C PHE A 109 -9.85 -14.21 11.92
N SER A 110 -10.69 -13.89 10.93
CA SER A 110 -11.67 -14.77 10.32
C SER A 110 -11.62 -14.63 8.80
N PHE A 111 -12.35 -15.48 8.07
CA PHE A 111 -12.37 -15.44 6.62
C PHE A 111 -13.78 -15.13 6.11
N TYR A 112 -13.87 -14.39 5.01
CA TYR A 112 -15.09 -14.24 4.21
C TYR A 112 -14.94 -14.95 2.86
N ASP A 113 -16.03 -15.51 2.35
CA ASP A 113 -16.03 -16.24 1.06
C ASP A 113 -16.06 -15.27 -0.13
N ASN A 114 -17.05 -14.39 -0.16
CA ASN A 114 -17.24 -13.38 -1.21
C ASN A 114 -17.46 -12.02 -0.56
N LEU A 115 -16.66 -11.05 -1.00
CA LEU A 115 -16.73 -9.70 -0.46
C LEU A 115 -18.10 -9.03 -0.73
N MET A 116 -18.66 -9.24 -1.92
CA MET A 116 -19.92 -8.62 -2.32
C MET A 116 -21.14 -9.19 -1.57
N ASP A 117 -21.03 -10.40 -1.04
CA ASP A 117 -22.08 -11.07 -0.26
C ASP A 117 -21.80 -11.05 1.25
N PHE A 118 -20.75 -10.32 1.67
CA PHE A 118 -20.37 -10.25 3.08
C PHE A 118 -21.44 -9.51 3.90
N ASP A 119 -21.89 -10.14 4.98
CA ASP A 119 -22.85 -9.54 5.89
C ASP A 119 -22.19 -8.43 6.74
N LEU A 120 -22.48 -7.18 6.38
CA LEU A 120 -21.91 -6.00 7.04
C LEU A 120 -22.32 -5.86 8.50
N SER A 121 -23.33 -6.59 8.97
CA SER A 121 -23.70 -6.60 10.40
C SER A 121 -22.62 -7.24 11.30
N ASN A 122 -21.66 -7.96 10.70
CA ASN A 122 -20.47 -8.48 11.40
C ASN A 122 -19.39 -7.42 11.62
N LEU A 123 -19.54 -6.23 11.04
CA LEU A 123 -18.56 -5.14 11.15
C LEU A 123 -19.00 -4.09 12.17
N ASN A 124 -18.02 -3.55 12.86
CA ASN A 124 -18.14 -2.41 13.78
C ASN A 124 -16.79 -1.69 13.86
N ASP A 125 -16.67 -0.69 14.71
CA ASP A 125 -15.46 0.11 14.94
C ASP A 125 -14.27 -0.68 15.52
N SER A 126 -14.53 -1.88 16.05
CA SER A 126 -13.52 -2.81 16.53
C SER A 126 -13.15 -3.89 15.49
N SER A 127 -13.56 -3.72 14.24
CA SER A 127 -13.31 -4.67 13.14
C SER A 127 -12.41 -4.07 12.08
N CYS A 128 -11.68 -4.96 11.39
CA CYS A 128 -10.91 -4.62 10.20
C CYS A 128 -11.26 -5.60 9.06
N ILE A 129 -11.40 -5.10 7.85
CA ILE A 129 -11.59 -5.93 6.66
C ILE A 129 -10.49 -5.64 5.62
N PHE A 130 -9.88 -6.71 5.10
CA PHE A 130 -8.90 -6.63 4.01
C PHE A 130 -9.60 -6.79 2.67
N ILE A 131 -9.30 -5.88 1.76
CA ILE A 131 -9.75 -5.91 0.36
C ILE A 131 -8.50 -5.89 -0.51
N CYS A 132 -8.35 -6.90 -1.38
CA CYS A 132 -7.30 -6.94 -2.40
C CYS A 132 -7.96 -6.92 -3.78
N ASP A 133 -7.77 -5.82 -4.53
CA ASP A 133 -8.36 -5.66 -5.85
C ASP A 133 -7.39 -4.99 -6.84
N PRO A 134 -7.02 -5.67 -7.93
CA PRO A 134 -7.28 -7.06 -8.30
C PRO A 134 -6.75 -8.09 -7.30
N SER A 135 -7.51 -9.16 -7.10
CA SER A 135 -7.27 -10.16 -6.06
C SER A 135 -6.07 -11.07 -6.35
N ASN A 136 -5.27 -11.33 -5.34
CA ASN A 136 -4.28 -12.40 -5.34
C ASN A 136 -4.73 -13.51 -4.37
N PRO A 137 -4.92 -14.77 -4.82
CA PRO A 137 -4.39 -15.35 -6.06
C PRO A 137 -5.40 -15.44 -7.22
N THR A 138 -6.65 -15.00 -7.07
CA THR A 138 -7.72 -15.33 -8.03
C THR A 138 -7.62 -14.52 -9.33
N GLY A 139 -6.95 -13.37 -9.34
CA GLY A 139 -6.87 -12.46 -10.48
C GLY A 139 -8.19 -11.72 -10.77
N VAL A 140 -9.22 -11.94 -9.96
CA VAL A 140 -10.51 -11.26 -10.14
C VAL A 140 -10.38 -9.79 -9.77
N LYS A 141 -10.89 -8.93 -10.66
CA LYS A 141 -11.16 -7.52 -10.39
C LYS A 141 -12.65 -7.31 -10.25
N LEU A 142 -13.04 -6.62 -9.19
CA LEU A 142 -14.43 -6.23 -8.96
C LEU A 142 -14.80 -5.03 -9.84
N ASP A 143 -16.10 -4.87 -10.09
CA ASP A 143 -16.61 -3.63 -10.69
C ASP A 143 -16.37 -2.45 -9.76
N ASP A 144 -15.83 -1.35 -10.29
CA ASP A 144 -15.45 -0.20 -9.48
C ASP A 144 -16.64 0.51 -8.83
N THR A 145 -17.78 0.54 -9.50
CA THR A 145 -19.00 1.17 -8.96
C THR A 145 -19.51 0.38 -7.76
N ASP A 146 -19.55 -0.95 -7.91
CA ASP A 146 -20.00 -1.84 -6.83
C ASP A 146 -19.02 -1.82 -5.65
N LEU A 147 -17.71 -1.83 -5.94
CA LEU A 147 -16.67 -1.77 -4.91
C LEU A 147 -16.68 -0.44 -4.15
N LEU A 148 -16.83 0.70 -4.84
CA LEU A 148 -16.96 2.02 -4.21
C LEU A 148 -18.19 2.11 -3.32
N LYS A 149 -19.33 1.57 -3.77
CA LYS A 149 -20.53 1.49 -2.97
C LYS A 149 -20.31 0.66 -1.71
N LEU A 150 -19.72 -0.51 -1.85
CA LEU A 150 -19.42 -1.38 -0.73
C LEU A 150 -18.45 -0.72 0.28
N ILE A 151 -17.38 -0.08 -0.18
CA ILE A 151 -16.46 0.67 0.69
C ILE A 151 -17.21 1.77 1.45
N SER A 152 -18.11 2.50 0.77
CA SER A 152 -18.95 3.50 1.42
C SER A 152 -19.88 2.89 2.48
N ASP A 153 -20.44 1.71 2.22
CA ASP A 153 -21.31 1.03 3.17
C ASP A 153 -20.51 0.46 4.37
N ILE A 154 -19.33 -0.10 4.14
CA ILE A 154 -18.41 -0.53 5.21
C ILE A 154 -17.98 0.68 6.05
N ASN A 155 -17.68 1.82 5.42
CA ASN A 155 -17.30 3.03 6.17
C ASN A 155 -18.35 3.45 7.19
N LYS A 156 -19.64 3.25 6.91
CA LYS A 156 -20.74 3.56 7.84
C LYS A 156 -20.77 2.67 9.08
N THR A 157 -20.15 1.50 9.04
CA THR A 157 -20.04 0.59 10.20
C THR A 157 -18.95 1.03 11.19
N GLY A 158 -18.06 1.93 10.78
CA GLY A 158 -16.87 2.32 11.53
C GLY A 158 -15.68 1.36 11.39
N ALA A 159 -15.86 0.23 10.70
CA ALA A 159 -14.79 -0.75 10.52
C ALA A 159 -13.64 -0.18 9.70
N ILE A 160 -12.41 -0.58 10.04
CA ILE A 160 -11.21 -0.22 9.29
C ILE A 160 -11.15 -1.05 8.00
N ILE A 161 -10.87 -0.40 6.88
CA ILE A 161 -10.65 -1.04 5.59
C ILE A 161 -9.15 -0.96 5.26
N ILE A 162 -8.49 -2.11 5.10
CA ILE A 162 -7.17 -2.16 4.50
C ILE A 162 -7.34 -2.55 3.03
N PHE A 163 -7.03 -1.59 2.16
CA PHE A 163 -7.07 -1.78 0.71
C PHE A 163 -5.65 -2.07 0.21
N ASP A 164 -5.37 -3.37 -0.02
CA ASP A 164 -4.09 -3.85 -0.56
C ASP A 164 -4.17 -3.93 -2.08
N CYS A 165 -3.44 -3.07 -2.78
CA CYS A 165 -3.65 -2.85 -4.20
C CYS A 165 -2.37 -2.91 -5.08
N PRO A 166 -1.46 -3.86 -4.85
CA PRO A 166 -0.16 -3.89 -5.56
C PRO A 166 -0.29 -4.18 -7.06
N TYR A 167 -1.47 -4.55 -7.54
CA TYR A 167 -1.70 -4.92 -8.94
C TYR A 167 -2.54 -3.90 -9.71
N ARG A 168 -3.21 -2.95 -9.03
CA ARG A 168 -4.17 -2.08 -9.68
C ARG A 168 -3.54 -1.21 -10.77
N LYS A 169 -2.45 -0.53 -10.47
CA LYS A 169 -1.70 0.30 -11.42
C LYS A 169 -1.08 -0.46 -12.60
N LEU A 170 -1.01 -1.78 -12.56
CA LEU A 170 -0.55 -2.60 -13.70
C LEU A 170 -1.52 -2.56 -14.88
N PHE A 171 -2.82 -2.43 -14.63
CA PHE A 171 -3.86 -2.64 -15.63
C PHE A 171 -4.82 -1.47 -15.73
N TYR A 172 -4.86 -0.59 -14.71
CA TYR A 172 -5.88 0.44 -14.58
C TYR A 172 -5.23 1.78 -14.25
N ASP A 173 -5.45 2.73 -15.12
CA ASP A 173 -5.14 4.15 -14.87
C ASP A 173 -6.47 4.87 -14.64
N ASP A 174 -6.90 4.88 -13.39
CA ASP A 174 -8.17 5.41 -12.97
C ASP A 174 -8.05 6.28 -11.71
N ASP A 175 -9.10 7.01 -11.39
CA ASP A 175 -9.18 7.86 -10.21
C ASP A 175 -9.70 7.14 -8.96
N PHE A 176 -9.67 5.81 -8.93
CA PHE A 176 -10.23 5.01 -7.84
C PHE A 176 -9.61 5.36 -6.49
N PHE A 177 -8.29 5.54 -6.45
CA PHE A 177 -7.58 5.95 -5.23
C PHE A 177 -8.07 7.30 -4.70
N ASN A 178 -8.33 8.27 -5.57
CA ASN A 178 -8.93 9.54 -5.17
C ASN A 178 -10.28 9.33 -4.47
N LYS A 179 -11.12 8.45 -5.03
CA LYS A 179 -12.48 8.22 -4.52
C LYS A 179 -12.50 7.57 -3.15
N ILE A 180 -11.56 6.70 -2.84
CA ILE A 180 -11.49 6.01 -1.54
C ILE A 180 -10.63 6.75 -0.52
N SER A 181 -9.74 7.63 -0.94
CA SER A 181 -8.82 8.36 -0.05
C SER A 181 -9.51 9.40 0.83
N CYS A 182 -10.78 9.70 0.61
CA CYS A 182 -11.56 10.62 1.44
C CYS A 182 -12.13 9.99 2.71
N TYR A 183 -12.02 8.67 2.89
CA TYR A 183 -12.52 7.99 4.09
C TYR A 183 -11.40 7.83 5.13
N GLU A 184 -11.68 8.26 6.36
CA GLU A 184 -10.71 8.24 7.46
C GLU A 184 -10.35 6.82 7.92
N ASN A 185 -11.28 5.88 7.77
CA ASN A 185 -11.10 4.47 8.12
C ASN A 185 -10.52 3.62 6.98
N VAL A 186 -10.17 4.21 5.83
CA VAL A 186 -9.50 3.50 4.73
C VAL A 186 -7.98 3.69 4.85
N ILE A 187 -7.27 2.57 4.84
CA ILE A 187 -5.82 2.50 4.77
C ILE A 187 -5.46 1.84 3.44
N ILE A 188 -4.67 2.53 2.62
CA ILE A 188 -4.20 1.99 1.34
C ILE A 188 -2.77 1.52 1.51
N THR A 189 -2.46 0.30 1.09
CA THR A 189 -1.10 -0.22 1.00
C THR A 189 -0.74 -0.53 -0.45
N GLU A 190 0.44 -0.10 -0.86
CA GLU A 190 0.92 -0.27 -2.22
C GLU A 190 2.38 -0.73 -2.26
N SER A 191 2.77 -1.34 -3.36
CA SER A 191 4.13 -1.84 -3.58
C SER A 191 4.63 -1.53 -4.99
N PHE A 192 5.78 -0.89 -5.08
CA PHE A 192 6.46 -0.65 -6.35
C PHE A 192 7.09 -1.92 -6.97
N SER A 193 6.91 -3.07 -6.31
CA SER A 193 7.41 -4.36 -6.81
C SER A 193 6.70 -4.85 -8.07
N LYS A 194 5.46 -4.39 -8.30
CA LYS A 194 4.59 -4.96 -9.34
C LYS A 194 4.49 -4.06 -10.56
N TRP A 195 3.83 -2.91 -10.45
CA TRP A 195 3.51 -2.09 -11.62
C TRP A 195 4.76 -1.48 -12.28
N ILE A 196 5.76 -1.02 -11.53
CA ILE A 196 7.03 -0.55 -12.10
C ILE A 196 8.12 -1.64 -12.16
N GLY A 197 7.84 -2.86 -11.71
CA GLY A 197 8.78 -3.99 -11.84
C GLY A 197 10.04 -3.91 -10.97
N LEU A 198 10.11 -2.99 -10.01
CA LEU A 198 11.30 -2.73 -9.19
C LEU A 198 11.28 -3.47 -7.85
N SER A 199 10.93 -4.76 -7.86
CA SER A 199 10.81 -5.58 -6.65
C SER A 199 12.12 -5.67 -5.82
N GLY A 200 13.28 -5.57 -6.49
CA GLY A 200 14.59 -5.57 -5.83
C GLY A 200 14.89 -4.32 -5.01
N LEU A 201 14.24 -3.19 -5.29
CA LEU A 201 14.44 -1.94 -4.54
C LEU A 201 13.75 -1.95 -3.16
N ARG A 202 12.85 -2.91 -2.91
CA ARG A 202 12.16 -3.06 -1.62
C ARG A 202 11.49 -1.75 -1.18
N LEU A 203 10.54 -1.27 -1.97
CA LEU A 203 9.83 -0.03 -1.68
C LEU A 203 8.32 -0.19 -1.86
N GLY A 204 7.56 0.42 -0.95
CA GLY A 204 6.12 0.53 -0.95
C GLY A 204 5.69 1.74 -0.14
N PHE A 205 4.39 1.95 0.00
CA PHE A 205 3.88 3.01 0.85
C PHE A 205 2.55 2.63 1.51
N ILE A 206 2.23 3.38 2.56
CA ILE A 206 0.97 3.36 3.28
C ILE A 206 0.37 4.75 3.16
N TYR A 207 -0.92 4.83 2.83
CA TYR A 207 -1.69 6.06 2.88
C TYR A 207 -2.82 5.95 3.90
N SER A 208 -3.02 6.98 4.70
CA SER A 208 -4.18 7.11 5.58
C SER A 208 -4.51 8.57 5.87
N LEU A 209 -5.80 8.90 5.97
CA LEU A 209 -6.26 10.18 6.54
C LEU A 209 -6.15 10.23 8.06
N ASN A 210 -6.18 9.07 8.72
CA ASN A 210 -6.18 8.98 10.17
C ASN A 210 -4.84 9.46 10.74
N LYS A 211 -4.90 10.59 11.46
CA LYS A 211 -3.71 11.22 12.02
C LYS A 211 -3.04 10.35 13.10
N GLU A 212 -3.83 9.73 13.97
CA GLU A 212 -3.29 8.90 15.06
C GLU A 212 -2.56 7.69 14.51
N LEU A 213 -3.10 7.06 13.47
CA LEU A 213 -2.44 5.97 12.75
C LEU A 213 -1.11 6.45 12.14
N ASN A 214 -1.11 7.62 11.48
CA ASN A 214 0.10 8.16 10.85
C ASN A 214 1.18 8.50 11.90
N ASP A 215 0.79 9.03 13.05
CA ASP A 215 1.71 9.29 14.16
C ASP A 215 2.33 7.99 14.70
N GLU A 216 1.53 6.92 14.87
CA GLU A 216 2.01 5.61 15.29
C GLU A 216 2.90 4.95 14.23
N LEU A 217 2.54 5.03 12.95
CA LEU A 217 3.38 4.53 11.85
C LEU A 217 4.74 5.23 11.83
N ASN A 218 4.78 6.53 12.07
CA ASN A 218 6.03 7.29 12.14
C ASN A 218 6.96 6.77 13.25
N ILE A 219 6.41 6.46 14.42
CA ILE A 219 7.15 5.89 15.54
C ILE A 219 7.68 4.49 15.17
N ARG A 220 6.85 3.63 14.59
CA ARG A 220 7.26 2.28 14.20
C ARG A 220 8.31 2.29 13.08
N LEU A 221 8.15 3.12 12.07
CA LEU A 221 9.14 3.27 11.01
C LEU A 221 10.50 3.70 11.57
N LEU A 222 10.51 4.61 12.56
CA LEU A 222 11.74 5.00 13.23
C LEU A 222 12.40 3.83 13.96
N TYR A 223 11.66 3.12 14.83
CA TYR A 223 12.23 2.14 15.73
C TYR A 223 12.43 0.75 15.12
N GLU A 224 11.70 0.41 14.06
CA GLU A 224 11.87 -0.88 13.37
C GLU A 224 12.87 -0.81 12.21
N PHE A 225 12.96 0.34 11.52
CA PHE A 225 13.79 0.46 10.31
C PHE A 225 14.79 1.63 10.35
N ASN A 226 14.60 2.60 11.21
CA ASN A 226 15.41 3.84 11.30
C ASN A 226 15.48 4.64 9.98
N ALA A 227 14.68 4.41 9.05
CA ALA A 227 14.45 4.96 7.72
C ALA A 227 14.56 3.88 6.63
N VAL A 228 13.90 4.13 5.51
CA VAL A 228 14.00 3.30 4.30
C VAL A 228 15.14 3.81 3.43
N SER A 229 15.78 2.91 2.69
CA SER A 229 16.91 3.23 1.80
C SER A 229 16.68 4.50 0.98
N THR A 230 17.50 5.53 1.19
CA THR A 230 17.44 6.79 0.44
C THR A 230 17.62 6.57 -1.05
N VAL A 231 18.57 5.71 -1.45
CA VAL A 231 18.84 5.40 -2.86
C VAL A 231 17.63 4.77 -3.53
N SER A 232 16.99 3.79 -2.87
CA SER A 232 15.77 3.17 -3.40
C SER A 232 14.65 4.20 -3.57
N GLN A 233 14.51 5.12 -2.62
CA GLN A 233 13.53 6.19 -2.68
C GLN A 233 13.80 7.16 -3.84
N MET A 234 15.06 7.58 -4.02
CA MET A 234 15.46 8.46 -5.12
C MET A 234 15.22 7.85 -6.50
N ILE A 235 15.52 6.55 -6.65
CA ILE A 235 15.26 5.83 -7.92
C ILE A 235 13.76 5.80 -8.21
N VAL A 236 12.94 5.39 -7.26
CA VAL A 236 11.48 5.31 -7.46
C VAL A 236 10.88 6.70 -7.71
N ASP A 237 11.32 7.73 -6.97
CA ASP A 237 10.89 9.10 -7.18
C ASP A 237 11.14 9.57 -8.62
N LYS A 238 12.32 9.29 -9.16
CA LYS A 238 12.64 9.60 -10.56
C LYS A 238 11.76 8.83 -11.53
N VAL A 239 11.52 7.54 -11.30
CA VAL A 239 10.69 6.70 -12.18
C VAL A 239 9.24 7.18 -12.25
N ILE A 240 8.64 7.61 -11.14
CA ILE A 240 7.23 8.01 -11.11
C ILE A 240 7.01 9.50 -11.41
N SER A 241 8.08 10.31 -11.42
CA SER A 241 7.98 11.75 -11.74
C SER A 241 8.31 12.09 -13.20
N THR A 242 8.76 11.11 -14.00
CA THR A 242 9.01 11.25 -15.45
C THR A 242 7.81 10.83 -16.27
#